data_9a808db11f0cb59191c72bd7be2594ad
#
_entry.id   9a808db11f0cb59191c72bd7be2594ad
#
_cell.length_a   1.000
_cell.length_b   1.000
_cell.length_c   1.000
_cell.angle_alpha   90.00
_cell.angle_beta   90.00
_cell.angle_gamma   90.00
#
_symmetry.space_group_name_H-M   'P 1'
#
loop_
_entity.id
_entity.type
_entity.pdbx_description
1 polymer ?
#
loop_
_entity_poly.entity_id
_entity_poly.type
_entity_poly.pdbx_seq_one_letter_code
_entity_poly.pdbx_strand_id
1 'polypeptide(L)'
;ILRNNAWGNALSVVADFHEESKTDPNIIGIGAGFGLIIDGKVFRGSHNAAGEFKSISWKDGMNNQSGLLVDVLRSTADDRKCLELWIEDTFKSFIPVLSIMDFDKVVFHGNPFEDKQFVLGVLNRKVPEFFNLVERYHCEVLFDSNDECVSASGAAMMCLHNLFSVPDLKDPEVRERLTWERIIALSRAQRR
;
A
#
# COMPACT_ATOMS: atom_id res chain seq x y z
N ILE A 1 2.53 -2.66 29.76
CA ILE A 1 3.48 -2.85 28.64
C ILE A 1 2.96 -1.97 27.52
N LEU A 2 3.51 -0.76 27.34
CA LEU A 2 3.29 0.06 26.17
C LEU A 2 3.90 -0.69 24.99
N ARG A 3 3.06 -1.40 24.22
CA ARG A 3 3.44 -1.82 22.87
C ARG A 3 3.57 -0.52 22.06
N ASN A 4 4.79 -0.16 21.80
CA ASN A 4 5.10 0.92 20.87
C ASN A 4 4.69 0.39 19.48
N ASN A 5 3.49 0.73 19.03
CA ASN A 5 2.91 0.28 17.73
C ASN A 5 3.68 0.80 16.51
N ALA A 6 4.86 1.38 16.72
CA ALA A 6 5.74 1.86 15.66
C ALA A 6 6.40 0.75 14.82
N TRP A 7 6.26 -0.52 15.22
CA TRP A 7 6.96 -1.66 14.62
C TRP A 7 6.02 -2.72 14.06
N GLY A 8 4.73 -2.38 13.89
CA GLY A 8 3.75 -3.31 13.36
C GLY A 8 3.83 -3.46 11.84
N ASN A 9 3.14 -4.48 11.33
CA ASN A 9 2.92 -4.67 9.91
C ASN A 9 1.68 -3.87 9.47
N ALA A 10 1.78 -3.15 8.38
CA ALA A 10 0.65 -2.41 7.84
C ALA A 10 0.56 -2.53 6.32
N LEU A 11 -0.66 -2.53 5.82
CA LEU A 11 -0.99 -2.45 4.41
C LEU A 11 -1.66 -1.11 4.13
N SER A 12 -1.10 -0.33 3.22
CA SER A 12 -1.76 0.84 2.64
C SER A 12 -2.29 0.48 1.26
N VAL A 13 -3.54 0.77 1.01
CA VAL A 13 -4.23 0.59 -0.26
C VAL A 13 -4.58 1.96 -0.80
N VAL A 14 -3.93 2.36 -1.87
CA VAL A 14 -4.18 3.64 -2.54
C VAL A 14 -4.90 3.36 -3.84
N ALA A 15 -6.03 4.01 -4.08
CA ALA A 15 -6.73 3.91 -5.35
C ALA A 15 -7.27 5.27 -5.77
N ASP A 16 -7.19 5.56 -7.07
CA ASP A 16 -7.66 6.81 -7.63
C ASP A 16 -8.40 6.61 -8.95
N PHE A 17 -9.37 7.48 -9.21
CA PHE A 17 -10.00 7.61 -10.53
C PHE A 17 -9.10 8.44 -11.45
N HIS A 18 -8.94 7.95 -12.68
CA HIS A 18 -8.19 8.66 -13.71
C HIS A 18 -9.15 9.42 -14.63
N GLU A 19 -9.31 10.71 -14.39
CA GLU A 19 -10.21 11.58 -15.17
C GLU A 19 -9.83 11.61 -16.66
N GLU A 20 -8.55 11.45 -16.99
CA GLU A 20 -8.05 11.40 -18.36
C GLU A 20 -8.61 10.20 -19.15
N SER A 21 -9.09 9.16 -18.46
CA SER A 21 -9.72 8.00 -19.09
C SER A 21 -10.98 8.36 -19.90
N LYS A 22 -11.61 9.50 -19.61
CA LYS A 22 -12.78 10.01 -20.35
C LYS A 22 -12.40 10.51 -21.73
N THR A 23 -11.16 10.92 -21.94
CA THR A 23 -10.66 11.51 -23.19
C THR A 23 -9.63 10.66 -23.91
N ASP A 24 -8.84 9.87 -23.19
CA ASP A 24 -7.83 8.98 -23.75
C ASP A 24 -8.25 7.49 -23.59
N PRO A 25 -8.48 6.78 -24.71
CA PRO A 25 -8.85 5.37 -24.69
C PRO A 25 -7.75 4.43 -24.19
N ASN A 26 -6.52 4.89 -24.06
CA ASN A 26 -5.42 4.08 -23.51
C ASN A 26 -5.33 4.13 -21.99
N ILE A 27 -6.02 5.08 -21.35
CA ILE A 27 -6.03 5.23 -19.88
C ILE A 27 -7.22 4.47 -19.30
N ILE A 28 -6.96 3.69 -18.25
CA ILE A 28 -7.97 2.95 -17.51
C ILE A 28 -8.53 3.84 -16.41
N GLY A 29 -9.85 3.80 -16.21
CA GLY A 29 -10.58 4.73 -15.34
C GLY A 29 -10.25 4.65 -13.86
N ILE A 30 -9.62 3.57 -13.40
CA ILE A 30 -9.26 3.38 -12.00
C ILE A 30 -7.95 2.59 -11.88
N GLY A 31 -7.11 2.99 -10.94
CA GLY A 31 -5.89 2.30 -10.58
C GLY A 31 -5.81 2.05 -9.08
N ALA A 32 -5.07 1.01 -8.68
CA ALA A 32 -4.76 0.72 -7.29
C ALA A 32 -3.28 0.39 -7.12
N GLY A 33 -2.71 0.80 -6.00
CA GLY A 33 -1.36 0.47 -5.57
C GLY A 33 -1.34 0.09 -4.10
N PHE A 34 -0.33 -0.65 -3.69
CA PHE A 34 -0.14 -1.10 -2.31
C PHE A 34 1.17 -0.60 -1.73
N GLY A 35 1.11 -0.13 -0.50
CA GLY A 35 2.28 0.11 0.32
C GLY A 35 2.37 -0.95 1.41
N LEU A 36 3.47 -1.67 1.49
CA LEU A 36 3.72 -2.68 2.50
C LEU A 36 4.71 -2.14 3.53
N ILE A 37 4.32 -2.17 4.80
CA ILE A 37 5.19 -1.88 5.94
C ILE A 37 5.35 -3.17 6.71
N ILE A 38 6.58 -3.62 6.89
CA ILE A 38 6.94 -4.84 7.62
C ILE A 38 8.00 -4.46 8.66
N ASP A 39 7.76 -4.81 9.92
CA ASP A 39 8.62 -4.41 11.04
C ASP A 39 8.91 -2.90 11.09
N GLY A 40 7.90 -2.10 10.77
CA GLY A 40 8.00 -0.63 10.75
C GLY A 40 8.80 -0.06 9.58
N LYS A 41 9.17 -0.86 8.57
CA LYS A 41 9.93 -0.43 7.40
C LYS A 41 9.13 -0.64 6.12
N VAL A 42 9.27 0.29 5.17
CA VAL A 42 8.68 0.13 3.84
C VAL A 42 9.33 -1.06 3.14
N PHE A 43 8.53 -2.07 2.84
CA PHE A 43 8.98 -3.24 2.08
C PHE A 43 8.91 -2.96 0.59
N ARG A 44 10.04 -3.02 -0.09
CA ARG A 44 10.16 -2.71 -1.53
C ARG A 44 10.23 -3.95 -2.41
N GLY A 45 10.47 -5.12 -1.84
CA GLY A 45 10.76 -6.34 -2.59
C GLY A 45 12.15 -6.30 -3.26
N SER A 46 12.55 -7.42 -3.84
CA SER A 46 13.88 -7.58 -4.44
C SER A 46 14.12 -6.70 -5.68
N HIS A 47 13.04 -6.26 -6.35
CA HIS A 47 13.11 -5.49 -7.59
C HIS A 47 12.41 -4.13 -7.47
N ASN A 48 12.17 -3.64 -6.26
CA ASN A 48 11.40 -2.43 -5.96
C ASN A 48 9.96 -2.45 -6.53
N ALA A 49 9.40 -3.65 -6.74
CA ALA A 49 8.06 -3.86 -7.30
C ALA A 49 7.06 -4.44 -6.28
N ALA A 50 7.39 -4.41 -4.98
CA ALA A 50 6.43 -4.79 -3.96
C ALA A 50 5.29 -3.77 -3.94
N GLY A 51 4.05 -4.27 -3.95
CA GLY A 51 2.86 -3.41 -4.00
C GLY A 51 2.30 -3.19 -5.40
N GLU A 52 2.97 -3.64 -6.45
CA GLU A 52 2.38 -3.70 -7.78
C GLU A 52 1.24 -4.72 -7.79
N PHE A 53 0.03 -4.18 -7.96
CA PHE A 53 -1.18 -4.96 -7.82
C PHE A 53 -1.61 -5.61 -9.13
N LYS A 54 -1.97 -6.89 -9.04
CA LYS A 54 -2.75 -7.59 -10.05
C LYS A 54 -3.86 -8.36 -9.35
N SER A 55 -5.10 -8.19 -9.78
CA SER A 55 -6.22 -8.89 -9.17
C SER A 55 -6.20 -10.38 -9.49
N ILE A 56 -6.94 -11.16 -8.70
CA ILE A 56 -7.08 -12.60 -8.91
C ILE A 56 -7.74 -12.93 -10.27
N SER A 57 -8.49 -12.00 -10.83
CA SER A 57 -9.14 -12.14 -12.15
C SER A 57 -8.23 -11.73 -13.31
N TRP A 58 -7.07 -11.11 -13.03
CA TRP A 58 -6.13 -10.69 -14.06
C TRP A 58 -5.59 -11.88 -14.86
N LYS A 59 -5.39 -11.66 -16.15
CA LYS A 59 -4.78 -12.66 -17.06
C LYS A 59 -3.62 -12.02 -17.80
N ASP A 60 -2.64 -12.85 -18.10
CA ASP A 60 -1.48 -12.42 -18.89
C ASP A 60 -1.90 -11.80 -20.22
N GLY A 61 -1.19 -10.75 -20.63
CA GLY A 61 -1.51 -9.96 -21.82
C GLY A 61 -2.54 -8.84 -21.60
N MET A 62 -3.14 -8.70 -20.40
CA MET A 62 -3.99 -7.56 -20.07
C MET A 62 -3.13 -6.35 -19.68
N ASN A 63 -3.45 -5.18 -20.24
CA ASN A 63 -2.77 -3.91 -19.94
C ASN A 63 -3.28 -3.23 -18.64
N ASN A 64 -4.23 -3.84 -17.95
CA ASN A 64 -4.81 -3.35 -16.70
C ASN A 64 -4.40 -4.21 -15.49
N GLN A 65 -4.88 -3.83 -14.31
CA GLN A 65 -4.61 -4.54 -13.05
C GLN A 65 -5.68 -5.59 -12.70
N SER A 66 -6.81 -5.58 -13.41
CA SER A 66 -7.99 -6.40 -13.10
C SER A 66 -8.43 -7.17 -14.35
N GLY A 67 -9.09 -8.31 -14.15
CA GLY A 67 -9.73 -9.07 -15.22
C GLY A 67 -11.09 -8.52 -15.65
N LEU A 68 -11.54 -7.41 -15.07
CA LEU A 68 -12.78 -6.74 -15.46
C LEU A 68 -12.68 -6.12 -16.87
N LEU A 69 -13.81 -5.99 -17.53
CA LEU A 69 -13.87 -5.32 -18.83
C LEU A 69 -13.43 -3.86 -18.70
N VAL A 70 -12.75 -3.35 -19.71
CA VAL A 70 -12.24 -1.98 -19.77
C VAL A 70 -13.37 -0.95 -19.58
N ASP A 71 -14.54 -1.20 -20.18
CA ASP A 71 -15.69 -0.31 -20.05
C ASP A 71 -16.21 -0.24 -18.61
N VAL A 72 -16.17 -1.35 -17.86
CA VAL A 72 -16.50 -1.38 -16.43
C VAL A 72 -15.49 -0.53 -15.65
N LEU A 73 -14.19 -0.71 -15.90
CA LEU A 73 -13.13 0.03 -15.21
C LEU A 73 -13.19 1.53 -15.49
N ARG A 74 -13.59 1.95 -16.70
CA ARG A 74 -13.74 3.36 -17.06
C ARG A 74 -14.96 4.00 -16.42
N SER A 75 -16.00 3.22 -16.18
CA SER A 75 -17.27 3.72 -15.64
C SER A 75 -17.28 3.74 -14.11
N THR A 76 -16.21 3.33 -13.43
CA THR A 76 -16.17 3.21 -11.96
C THR A 76 -16.42 4.54 -11.22
N ALA A 77 -16.01 5.66 -11.81
CA ALA A 77 -16.23 7.00 -11.22
C ALA A 77 -17.71 7.44 -11.30
N ASP A 78 -18.42 7.03 -12.35
CA ASP A 78 -19.75 7.53 -12.66
C ASP A 78 -20.87 6.49 -12.39
N ASP A 79 -20.52 5.20 -12.32
CA ASP A 79 -21.47 4.10 -12.07
C ASP A 79 -21.09 3.28 -10.83
N ARG A 80 -21.95 3.39 -9.80
CA ARG A 80 -21.78 2.63 -8.55
C ARG A 80 -21.76 1.11 -8.73
N LYS A 81 -22.41 0.56 -9.76
CA LYS A 81 -22.34 -0.88 -10.03
C LYS A 81 -20.98 -1.29 -10.55
N CYS A 82 -20.39 -0.46 -11.42
CA CYS A 82 -19.02 -0.67 -11.89
C CYS A 82 -18.02 -0.56 -10.75
N LEU A 83 -18.18 0.42 -9.86
CA LEU A 83 -17.36 0.55 -8.66
C LEU A 83 -17.54 -0.65 -7.71
N GLU A 84 -18.76 -1.16 -7.52
CA GLU A 84 -19.04 -2.36 -6.72
C GLU A 84 -18.29 -3.59 -7.26
N LEU A 85 -18.29 -3.79 -8.58
CA LEU A 85 -17.56 -4.88 -9.22
C LEU A 85 -16.04 -4.75 -9.01
N TRP A 86 -15.50 -3.55 -9.13
CA TRP A 86 -14.09 -3.29 -8.90
C TRP A 86 -13.69 -3.50 -7.43
N ILE A 87 -14.50 -3.03 -6.48
CA ILE A 87 -14.28 -3.29 -5.05
C ILE A 87 -14.29 -4.79 -4.78
N GLU A 88 -15.27 -5.53 -5.31
CA GLU A 88 -15.37 -6.98 -5.14
C GLU A 88 -14.10 -7.68 -5.65
N ASP A 89 -13.66 -7.40 -6.89
CA ASP A 89 -12.48 -8.01 -7.50
C ASP A 89 -11.19 -7.66 -6.73
N THR A 90 -11.04 -6.40 -6.37
CA THR A 90 -9.87 -5.90 -5.64
C THR A 90 -9.78 -6.53 -4.25
N PHE A 91 -10.87 -6.52 -3.49
CA PHE A 91 -10.83 -7.02 -2.11
C PHE A 91 -10.75 -8.55 -2.03
N LYS A 92 -11.35 -9.29 -2.96
CA LYS A 92 -11.12 -10.75 -3.07
C LYS A 92 -9.65 -11.06 -3.28
N SER A 93 -8.95 -10.20 -3.98
CA SER A 93 -7.51 -10.36 -4.23
C SER A 93 -6.65 -10.07 -3.00
N PHE A 94 -7.18 -9.33 -2.00
CA PHE A 94 -6.49 -9.09 -0.73
C PHE A 94 -6.57 -10.25 0.24
N ILE A 95 -7.59 -11.10 0.15
CA ILE A 95 -7.82 -12.16 1.13
C ILE A 95 -6.56 -13.01 1.35
N PRO A 96 -5.86 -13.51 0.31
CA PRO A 96 -4.62 -14.24 0.50
C PRO A 96 -3.52 -13.39 1.16
N VAL A 97 -3.41 -12.11 0.80
CA VAL A 97 -2.37 -11.22 1.34
C VAL A 97 -2.61 -10.97 2.83
N LEU A 98 -3.86 -10.68 3.22
CA LEU A 98 -4.23 -10.51 4.62
C LEU A 98 -3.95 -11.76 5.45
N SER A 99 -4.26 -12.95 4.91
CA SER A 99 -4.08 -14.20 5.65
C SER A 99 -2.62 -14.64 5.80
N ILE A 100 -1.73 -14.19 4.91
CA ILE A 100 -0.30 -14.56 4.95
C ILE A 100 0.51 -13.56 5.78
N MET A 101 0.19 -12.26 5.67
CA MET A 101 1.06 -11.21 6.17
C MET A 101 0.75 -10.75 7.59
N ASP A 102 -0.43 -11.11 8.15
CA ASP A 102 -0.83 -10.78 9.52
C ASP A 102 -0.62 -9.29 9.85
N PHE A 103 -1.42 -8.43 9.20
CA PHE A 103 -1.30 -7.00 9.38
C PHE A 103 -1.98 -6.50 10.66
N ASP A 104 -1.33 -5.60 11.39
CA ASP A 104 -1.94 -4.85 12.49
C ASP A 104 -2.94 -3.80 11.96
N LYS A 105 -2.66 -3.24 10.77
CA LYS A 105 -3.46 -2.17 10.17
C LYS A 105 -3.59 -2.32 8.67
N VAL A 106 -4.78 -1.98 8.17
CA VAL A 106 -5.04 -1.75 6.74
C VAL A 106 -5.62 -0.35 6.58
N VAL A 107 -4.99 0.47 5.75
CA VAL A 107 -5.40 1.86 5.49
C VAL A 107 -5.85 1.98 4.05
N PHE A 108 -7.09 2.40 3.83
CA PHE A 108 -7.65 2.70 2.51
C PHE A 108 -7.62 4.19 2.24
N HIS A 109 -7.17 4.56 1.05
CA HIS A 109 -6.88 5.94 0.67
C HIS A 109 -7.23 6.19 -0.80
N GLY A 110 -7.79 7.38 -1.08
CA GLY A 110 -8.19 7.80 -2.41
C GLY A 110 -9.69 7.84 -2.61
N ASN A 111 -10.09 8.48 -3.70
CA ASN A 111 -11.48 8.81 -3.99
C ASN A 111 -12.45 7.62 -4.15
N PRO A 112 -12.06 6.40 -4.59
CA PRO A 112 -12.94 5.24 -4.56
C PRO A 112 -13.41 4.83 -3.16
N PHE A 113 -12.70 5.28 -2.11
CA PHE A 113 -12.97 4.92 -0.72
C PHE A 113 -13.63 6.03 0.11
N GLU A 114 -13.92 7.20 -0.48
CA GLU A 114 -14.54 8.34 0.22
C GLU A 114 -15.91 8.00 0.82
N ASP A 115 -16.77 7.30 0.05
CA ASP A 115 -18.03 6.80 0.58
C ASP A 115 -17.80 5.50 1.38
N LYS A 116 -17.26 5.65 2.58
CA LYS A 116 -16.96 4.53 3.49
C LYS A 116 -18.17 3.62 3.72
N GLN A 117 -19.37 4.18 3.82
CA GLN A 117 -20.56 3.38 4.08
C GLN A 117 -20.90 2.48 2.88
N PHE A 118 -20.77 3.02 1.68
CA PHE A 118 -20.94 2.26 0.44
C PHE A 118 -19.92 1.12 0.37
N VAL A 119 -18.64 1.43 0.56
CA VAL A 119 -17.54 0.44 0.53
C VAL A 119 -17.78 -0.69 1.52
N LEU A 120 -18.03 -0.35 2.80
CA LEU A 120 -18.32 -1.35 3.83
C LEU A 120 -19.57 -2.17 3.52
N GLY A 121 -20.61 -1.56 2.94
CA GLY A 121 -21.81 -2.25 2.48
C GLY A 121 -21.53 -3.25 1.36
N VAL A 122 -20.68 -2.90 0.39
CA VAL A 122 -20.24 -3.82 -0.68
C VAL A 122 -19.45 -4.97 -0.08
N LEU A 123 -18.46 -4.69 0.76
CA LEU A 123 -17.63 -5.71 1.40
C LEU A 123 -18.46 -6.71 2.20
N ASN A 124 -19.41 -6.21 2.99
CA ASN A 124 -20.28 -7.09 3.79
C ASN A 124 -21.12 -8.05 2.92
N ARG A 125 -21.55 -7.58 1.74
CA ARG A 125 -22.37 -8.41 0.82
C ARG A 125 -21.55 -9.33 -0.06
N LYS A 126 -20.39 -8.87 -0.54
CA LYS A 126 -19.63 -9.50 -1.64
C LYS A 126 -18.33 -10.17 -1.19
N VAL A 127 -17.75 -9.72 -0.09
CA VAL A 127 -16.46 -10.19 0.42
C VAL A 127 -16.51 -10.32 1.96
N PRO A 128 -17.46 -11.07 2.53
CA PRO A 128 -17.61 -11.19 3.98
C PRO A 128 -16.34 -11.78 4.65
N GLU A 129 -15.54 -12.54 3.92
CA GLU A 129 -14.28 -13.12 4.38
C GLU A 129 -13.28 -12.03 4.83
N PHE A 130 -13.37 -10.83 4.25
CA PHE A 130 -12.55 -9.70 4.65
C PHE A 130 -12.75 -9.37 6.13
N PHE A 131 -14.00 -9.22 6.57
CA PHE A 131 -14.30 -8.92 7.97
C PHE A 131 -13.93 -10.08 8.91
N ASN A 132 -14.13 -11.33 8.47
CA ASN A 132 -13.74 -12.50 9.25
C ASN A 132 -12.23 -12.55 9.53
N LEU A 133 -11.41 -12.15 8.54
CA LEU A 133 -9.96 -12.07 8.71
C LEU A 133 -9.55 -10.88 9.57
N VAL A 134 -10.12 -9.71 9.32
CA VAL A 134 -9.87 -8.48 10.10
C VAL A 134 -10.16 -8.72 11.59
N GLU A 135 -11.29 -9.35 11.91
CA GLU A 135 -11.66 -9.69 13.29
C GLU A 135 -10.70 -10.75 13.89
N ARG A 136 -10.43 -11.82 13.14
CA ARG A 136 -9.55 -12.91 13.58
C ARG A 136 -8.15 -12.43 13.94
N TYR A 137 -7.59 -11.53 13.14
CA TYR A 137 -6.23 -11.01 13.33
C TYR A 137 -6.19 -9.73 14.14
N HIS A 138 -7.35 -9.24 14.63
CA HIS A 138 -7.48 -7.95 15.31
C HIS A 138 -6.87 -6.79 14.52
N CYS A 139 -7.01 -6.85 13.20
CA CYS A 139 -6.49 -5.85 12.28
C CYS A 139 -7.36 -4.58 12.32
N GLU A 140 -6.73 -3.43 12.53
CA GLU A 140 -7.41 -2.14 12.48
C GLU A 140 -7.62 -1.70 11.02
N VAL A 141 -8.87 -1.39 10.65
CA VAL A 141 -9.20 -0.90 9.31
C VAL A 141 -9.49 0.59 9.36
N LEU A 142 -8.69 1.36 8.63
CA LEU A 142 -8.79 2.81 8.56
C LEU A 142 -9.15 3.24 7.13
N PHE A 143 -10.01 4.26 7.05
CA PHE A 143 -10.27 5.00 5.82
C PHE A 143 -9.75 6.41 6.06
N ASP A 144 -8.69 6.76 5.35
CA ASP A 144 -8.08 8.06 5.48
C ASP A 144 -8.71 9.06 4.51
N SER A 145 -8.66 10.34 4.86
CA SER A 145 -9.14 11.40 3.99
C SER A 145 -8.29 11.49 2.73
N ASN A 146 -8.93 11.85 1.62
CA ASN A 146 -8.24 12.11 0.36
C ASN A 146 -7.51 13.46 0.43
N ASP A 147 -6.41 13.52 1.20
CA ASP A 147 -5.55 14.69 1.30
C ASP A 147 -4.40 14.55 0.30
N GLU A 148 -4.30 15.46 -0.66
CA GLU A 148 -3.22 15.50 -1.65
C GLU A 148 -1.82 15.50 -1.02
N CYS A 149 -1.71 15.93 0.23
CA CYS A 149 -0.47 15.97 0.98
C CYS A 149 -0.04 14.63 1.61
N VAL A 150 -0.87 13.60 1.61
CA VAL A 150 -0.57 12.32 2.30
C VAL A 150 0.67 11.65 1.74
N SER A 151 0.81 11.58 0.42
CA SER A 151 2.00 11.00 -0.22
C SER A 151 3.27 11.79 0.11
N ALA A 152 3.18 13.13 0.10
CA ALA A 152 4.28 14.01 0.46
C ALA A 152 4.64 13.87 1.95
N SER A 153 3.65 13.79 2.83
CA SER A 153 3.83 13.57 4.27
C SER A 153 4.49 12.22 4.55
N GLY A 154 4.04 11.16 3.86
CA GLY A 154 4.65 9.82 3.94
C GLY A 154 6.12 9.82 3.52
N ALA A 155 6.45 10.49 2.41
CA ALA A 155 7.81 10.64 1.93
C ALA A 155 8.68 11.44 2.94
N ALA A 156 8.16 12.52 3.50
CA ALA A 156 8.85 13.31 4.52
C ALA A 156 9.11 12.49 5.80
N MET A 157 8.12 11.73 6.26
CA MET A 157 8.27 10.84 7.42
C MET A 157 9.32 9.75 7.17
N MET A 158 9.37 9.19 5.97
CA MET A 158 10.40 8.21 5.60
C MET A 158 11.80 8.84 5.59
N CYS A 159 11.97 10.06 5.09
CA CYS A 159 13.23 10.80 5.16
C CYS A 159 13.65 11.04 6.60
N LEU A 160 12.74 11.50 7.46
CA LEU A 160 13.00 11.72 8.88
C LEU A 160 13.39 10.42 9.59
N HIS A 161 12.66 9.34 9.32
CA HIS A 161 12.99 8.03 9.89
C HIS A 161 14.41 7.60 9.50
N ASN A 162 14.78 7.74 8.23
CA ASN A 162 16.14 7.39 7.76
C ASN A 162 17.23 8.27 8.36
N LEU A 163 16.94 9.56 8.62
CA LEU A 163 17.89 10.48 9.24
C LEU A 163 18.11 10.20 10.73
N PHE A 164 17.06 9.80 11.44
CA PHE A 164 17.09 9.63 12.90
C PHE A 164 17.14 8.16 13.34
N SER A 165 17.04 7.19 12.41
CA SER A 165 17.21 5.78 12.75
C SER A 165 18.68 5.48 13.07
N VAL A 166 18.90 4.81 14.17
CA VAL A 166 20.23 4.26 14.47
C VAL A 166 20.51 3.15 13.45
N PRO A 167 21.66 3.19 12.76
CA PRO A 167 22.02 2.12 11.82
C PRO A 167 22.01 0.76 12.52
N ASP A 168 21.36 -0.22 11.92
CA ASP A 168 21.43 -1.60 12.44
C ASP A 168 22.83 -2.14 12.17
N LEU A 169 23.65 -2.21 13.21
CA LEU A 169 25.02 -2.71 13.14
C LEU A 169 25.11 -4.21 12.76
N LYS A 170 23.96 -4.91 12.74
CA LYS A 170 23.88 -6.30 12.26
C LYS A 170 23.71 -6.37 10.74
N ASP A 171 23.29 -5.26 10.09
CA ASP A 171 23.17 -5.18 8.66
C ASP A 171 24.57 -5.26 8.03
N PRO A 172 24.85 -6.23 7.15
CA PRO A 172 26.16 -6.38 6.50
C PRO A 172 26.59 -5.14 5.75
N GLU A 173 25.67 -4.45 5.03
CA GLU A 173 25.99 -3.23 4.29
C GLU A 173 26.36 -2.06 5.21
N VAL A 174 25.72 -1.95 6.36
CA VAL A 174 26.05 -0.94 7.38
C VAL A 174 27.38 -1.26 8.03
N ARG A 175 27.66 -2.54 8.27
CA ARG A 175 28.91 -3.02 8.87
C ARG A 175 30.12 -2.73 7.96
N GLU A 176 29.97 -2.90 6.63
CA GLU A 176 31.03 -2.52 5.66
C GLU A 176 31.25 -1.01 5.60
N ARG A 177 30.19 -0.21 5.78
CA ARG A 177 30.28 1.26 5.75
C ARG A 177 30.85 1.87 7.03
N LEU A 178 30.70 1.20 8.17
CA LEU A 178 31.08 1.66 9.51
C LEU A 178 32.27 0.88 10.09
N THR A 179 33.28 0.50 9.27
CA THR A 179 34.51 -0.06 9.82
C THR A 179 35.28 1.01 10.60
N TRP A 180 35.91 0.60 11.70
CA TRP A 180 36.71 1.50 12.55
C TRP A 180 37.79 2.25 11.73
N GLU A 181 38.37 1.62 10.73
CA GLU A 181 39.34 2.24 9.84
C GLU A 181 38.75 3.43 9.08
N ARG A 182 37.51 3.30 8.61
CA ARG A 182 36.80 4.38 7.91
C ARG A 182 36.43 5.53 8.85
N ILE A 183 35.96 5.22 10.05
CA ILE A 183 35.64 6.22 11.09
C ILE A 183 36.91 7.00 11.47
N ILE A 184 38.04 6.29 11.67
CA ILE A 184 39.34 6.91 11.98
C ILE A 184 39.84 7.74 10.81
N ALA A 185 39.68 7.28 9.56
CA ALA A 185 40.09 8.02 8.38
C ALA A 185 39.29 9.33 8.24
N LEU A 186 37.97 9.29 8.47
CA LEU A 186 37.10 10.50 8.45
C LEU A 186 37.48 11.48 9.57
N SER A 187 37.78 11.00 10.79
CA SER A 187 38.20 11.87 11.91
C SER A 187 39.54 12.56 11.68
N ARG A 188 40.45 11.92 10.91
CA ARG A 188 41.74 12.51 10.53
C ARG A 188 41.62 13.51 9.38
N ALA A 189 40.66 13.32 8.48
CA ALA A 189 40.41 14.25 7.37
C ALA A 189 39.77 15.57 7.83
N GLN A 190 39.03 15.57 8.94
CA GLN A 190 38.44 16.80 9.53
C GLN A 190 39.41 17.63 10.37
N ARG A 191 40.63 17.15 10.61
CA ARG A 191 41.66 17.85 11.40
C ARG A 191 42.73 18.53 10.51
N ARG A 192 42.55 18.53 9.21
CA ARG A 192 43.36 19.28 8.23
C ARG A 192 42.55 20.42 7.62
#